data_c3ce30ffbae5da467e3cbae0fbcb051b
#
_entry.id   c3ce30ffbae5da467e3cbae0fbcb051b
#
_cell.length_a   1.000
_cell.length_b   1.000
_cell.length_c   1.000
_cell.angle_alpha   90.00
_cell.angle_beta   90.00
_cell.angle_gamma   90.00
#
_symmetry.space_group_name_H-M   'P 1'
#
loop_
_entity.id
_entity.type
_entity.pdbx_description
1 polymer ?
#
loop_
_entity_poly.entity_id
_entity_poly.type
_entity_poly.pdbx_seq_one_letter_code
_entity_poly.pdbx_strand_id
1 'polypeptide(L)' 'MSKSEMRGQLIEHASSFIGNSKKLGLVEMSGIRIIGILSEGNMNPGSTVKLIKCGVDKDNSPYFEFSSA' A
#
# COMPACT_ATOMS: atom_id res chain seq x y z
N MET A 1 13.39 -22.52 5.38
CA MET A 1 12.57 -21.52 6.00
C MET A 1 12.12 -20.47 5.01
N SER A 2 10.90 -20.35 4.82
CA SER A 2 10.39 -19.42 3.84
C SER A 2 10.00 -18.11 4.51
N LYS A 3 10.24 -17.04 3.84
CA LYS A 3 9.75 -15.76 4.26
C LYS A 3 8.40 -15.51 3.67
N SER A 4 7.50 -15.12 4.50
CA SER A 4 6.19 -14.72 4.02
C SER A 4 6.26 -13.28 3.61
N GLU A 5 6.20 -13.03 2.35
CA GLU A 5 6.02 -11.67 1.88
C GLU A 5 4.56 -11.35 1.87
N MET A 6 4.22 -10.22 2.41
CA MET A 6 2.84 -9.79 2.39
C MET A 6 2.56 -9.12 1.05
N ARG A 7 1.92 -9.87 0.19
CA ARG A 7 1.58 -9.40 -1.13
C ARG A 7 0.10 -9.18 -1.24
N GLY A 8 -0.25 -8.20 -2.03
CA GLY A 8 -1.64 -7.91 -2.29
C GLY A 8 -1.81 -7.47 -3.71
N GLN A 9 -3.02 -7.04 -4.01
CA GLN A 9 -3.36 -6.57 -5.34
C GLN A 9 -3.89 -5.15 -5.22
N LEU A 10 -3.38 -4.28 -6.07
CA LEU A 10 -3.88 -2.91 -6.12
C LEU A 10 -5.24 -2.91 -6.77
N ILE A 11 -6.24 -2.46 -6.02
CA ILE A 11 -7.60 -2.43 -6.53
C ILE A 11 -7.84 -1.14 -7.31
N GLU A 12 -7.50 -0.02 -6.71
CA GLU A 12 -7.67 1.26 -7.36
C GLU A 12 -6.84 2.31 -6.64
N HIS A 13 -6.61 3.40 -7.31
CA HIS A 13 -5.92 4.53 -6.71
C HIS A 13 -6.91 5.31 -5.87
N ALA A 14 -6.48 5.69 -4.69
CA ALA A 14 -7.28 6.59 -3.86
C ALA A 14 -7.02 8.02 -4.33
N SER A 15 -8.06 8.83 -4.26
CA SER A 15 -7.94 10.19 -4.74
C SER A 15 -7.48 11.16 -3.66
N SER A 16 -7.21 10.67 -2.48
CA SER A 16 -6.75 11.52 -1.39
C SER A 16 -5.25 11.61 -1.37
N PHE A 17 -4.75 12.77 -1.06
CA PHE A 17 -3.33 12.96 -0.86
C PHE A 17 -3.09 13.33 0.59
N ILE A 18 -2.05 12.74 1.16
CA ILE A 18 -1.66 13.11 2.50
C ILE A 18 -0.43 13.99 2.39
N GLY A 19 -0.63 15.27 2.73
CA GLY A 19 0.46 16.17 2.95
C GLY A 19 1.45 16.34 1.81
N ASN A 20 2.21 15.34 1.49
CA ASN A 20 3.37 15.46 0.62
C ASN A 20 3.18 14.86 -0.76
N SER A 21 2.03 14.94 -1.30
CA SER A 21 1.79 14.45 -2.66
C SER A 21 2.04 12.96 -2.81
N LYS A 22 1.98 12.23 -1.73
CA LYS A 22 2.12 10.79 -1.83
C LYS A 22 0.82 10.18 -2.30
N LYS A 23 0.94 9.25 -3.21
CA LYS A 23 -0.23 8.60 -3.76
C LYS A 23 -0.67 7.48 -2.86
N LEU A 24 -1.97 7.40 -2.66
CA LEU A 24 -2.56 6.32 -1.90
C LEU A 24 -3.25 5.36 -2.84
N GLY A 25 -3.36 4.13 -2.40
CA GLY A 25 -4.06 3.12 -3.18
C GLY A 25 -4.77 2.15 -2.28
N LEU A 26 -5.84 1.59 -2.80
CA LEU A 26 -6.57 0.55 -2.10
C LEU A 26 -5.99 -0.78 -2.50
N VAL A 27 -5.51 -1.52 -1.52
CA VAL A 27 -4.85 -2.80 -1.74
C VAL A 27 -5.63 -3.88 -1.02
N GLU A 28 -5.85 -4.98 -1.71
CA GLU A 28 -6.51 -6.13 -1.11
C GLU A 28 -5.48 -7.20 -0.78
N MET A 29 -5.46 -7.62 0.47
CA MET A 29 -4.56 -8.66 0.95
C MET A 29 -5.36 -9.63 1.79
N SER A 30 -5.32 -10.89 1.41
CA SER A 30 -5.99 -11.96 2.17
C SER A 30 -7.46 -11.66 2.44
N GLY A 31 -8.12 -11.05 1.48
CA GLY A 31 -9.54 -10.71 1.64
C GLY A 31 -9.80 -9.45 2.42
N ILE A 32 -8.77 -8.75 2.82
CA ILE A 32 -8.90 -7.50 3.57
C ILE A 32 -8.43 -6.36 2.69
N ARG A 33 -9.16 -5.27 2.71
CA ARG A 33 -8.80 -4.09 1.92
C ARG A 33 -8.13 -3.07 2.83
N ILE A 34 -6.97 -2.60 2.39
CA ILE A 34 -6.16 -1.69 3.16
C ILE A 34 -5.79 -0.52 2.27
N ILE A 35 -5.87 0.68 2.82
CA ILE A 35 -5.39 1.85 2.10
C ILE A 35 -3.95 2.08 2.51
N GLY A 36 -3.07 2.13 1.53
CA GLY A 36 -1.67 2.31 1.80
C GLY A 36 -1.02 3.30 0.85
N ILE A 37 0.21 3.63 1.15
CA ILE A 37 0.99 4.56 0.35
C ILE A 37 1.67 3.78 -0.75
N LEU A 38 1.57 4.28 -1.97
CA LEU A 38 2.23 3.66 -3.11
C LEU A 38 3.58 4.34 -3.31
N SER A 39 4.64 3.54 -3.21
CA SER A 39 5.99 4.11 -3.34
C SER A 39 6.30 4.48 -4.79
N GLU A 40 5.60 3.87 -5.73
CA GLU A 40 5.80 4.17 -7.14
C GLU A 40 4.52 4.75 -7.70
N GLY A 41 4.66 5.83 -8.46
CA GLY A 41 3.50 6.53 -8.95
C GLY A 41 2.84 5.93 -10.16
N ASN A 42 3.45 4.93 -10.77
CA ASN A 42 2.92 4.39 -12.04
C ASN A 42 2.39 2.98 -11.91
N MET A 43 1.96 2.61 -10.72
CA MET A 43 1.32 1.32 -10.53
C MET A 43 -0.11 1.37 -11.02
N ASN A 44 -0.52 0.35 -11.74
CA ASN A 44 -1.86 0.27 -12.30
C ASN A 44 -2.75 -0.61 -11.45
N PRO A 45 -4.06 -0.33 -11.43
CA PRO A 45 -5.00 -1.24 -10.76
C PRO A 45 -4.88 -2.64 -11.34
N GLY A 46 -4.96 -3.63 -10.47
CA GLY A 46 -4.79 -5.01 -10.87
C GLY A 46 -3.38 -5.51 -10.71
N SER A 47 -2.43 -4.62 -10.49
CA SER A 47 -1.04 -5.03 -10.34
C SER A 47 -0.80 -5.64 -8.97
N THR A 48 0.15 -6.56 -8.92
CA THR A 48 0.55 -7.14 -7.65
C THR A 48 1.49 -6.20 -6.95
N VAL A 49 1.24 -5.97 -5.67
CA VAL A 49 2.08 -5.13 -4.84
C VAL A 49 2.53 -5.90 -3.62
N LYS A 50 3.56 -5.42 -2.98
CA LYS A 50 4.05 -6.03 -1.76
C LYS A 50 4.22 -4.97 -0.70
N LEU A 51 4.02 -5.38 0.54
CA LEU A 51 4.19 -4.49 1.67
C LEU A 51 5.67 -4.37 1.97
N ILE A 52 6.19 -3.15 1.89
CA ILE A 52 7.60 -2.93 2.13
C ILE A 52 7.86 -2.24 3.45
N LYS A 53 6.86 -1.55 3.98
CA LYS A 53 7.08 -0.82 5.23
C LYS A 53 5.75 -0.63 5.93
N CYS A 54 5.77 -0.71 7.24
CA CYS A 54 4.61 -0.38 8.05
C CYS A 54 5.11 0.23 9.34
N GLY A 55 4.25 1.03 9.95
CA GLY A 55 4.62 1.67 11.19
C GLY A 55 3.49 2.50 11.71
N VAL A 56 3.83 3.38 12.64
CA VAL A 56 2.84 4.25 13.28
C VAL A 56 3.34 5.68 13.13
N ASP A 57 2.45 6.54 12.68
CA ASP A 57 2.77 7.94 12.50
C ASP A 57 2.76 8.66 13.85
N LYS A 58 3.05 9.95 13.80
CA LYS A 58 3.08 10.77 14.99
C LYS A 58 1.75 10.77 15.73
N ASP A 59 0.67 10.60 15.00
CA ASP A 59 -0.67 10.61 15.57
C ASP A 59 -1.13 9.23 15.98
N ASN A 60 -0.20 8.27 16.09
CA ASN A 60 -0.53 6.88 16.38
C ASN A 60 -1.42 6.25 15.33
N SER A 61 -1.39 6.80 14.13
CA SER A 61 -2.14 6.24 13.03
C SER A 61 -1.27 5.23 12.29
N PRO A 62 -1.74 4.02 12.08
CA PRO A 62 -0.94 3.05 11.35
C PRO A 62 -0.84 3.43 9.88
N TYR A 63 0.31 3.14 9.28
CA TYR A 63 0.48 3.37 7.86
C TYR A 63 1.15 2.17 7.23
N PHE A 64 0.90 2.01 5.95
CA PHE A 64 1.46 0.91 5.19
C PHE A 64 2.00 1.47 3.89
N GLU A 65 3.14 0.96 3.47
CA GLU A 65 3.73 1.39 2.22
C GLU A 65 3.94 0.18 1.33
N PHE A 66 3.52 0.31 0.08
CA PHE A 66 3.57 -0.79 -0.88
C PHE A 66 4.40 -0.39 -2.09
N SER A 67 5.01 -1.39 -2.70
CA SER A 67 5.70 -1.18 -3.95
C SER A 67 5.32 -2.31 -4.90
N SER A 68 5.71 -2.17 -6.15
CA SER A 68 5.41 -3.22 -7.12
C SER A 68 6.17 -4.49 -6.78
N ALA A 69 5.51 -5.60 -6.90
CA ALA A 69 6.10 -6.88 -6.59
C ALA A 69 6.86 -7.46 -7.77
#